data_46912035fe3da8ce8a123aaf3543a870
#
_entry.id   46912035fe3da8ce8a123aaf3543a870
#
_cell.length_a   1.000
_cell.length_b   1.000
_cell.length_c   1.000
_cell.angle_alpha   90.00
_cell.angle_beta   90.00
_cell.angle_gamma   90.00
#
_symmetry.space_group_name_H-M   'P 1'
#
loop_
_entity.id
_entity.type
_entity.pdbx_description
1 polymer ?
#
loop_
_entity_poly.entity_id
_entity_poly.type
_entity_poly.pdbx_seq_one_letter_code
_entity_poly.pdbx_strand_id
1 'polypeptide(L)'
;GTPSVWLRFFGCNLNCNGFGQKNPTDPSTYELPFQTFDVDSVKSVNDLPVWKFGCDSSYSWSQRFKHLAHDANPAEIADRLIAANKSEHNPEGLFVHPKTEQPIMLCFTGGEPMMQQKAMMEILRELHRRNNAPAIVTVETNATQIISDELRNFISSEFPFLSPGKTRWHWAMSPKLFTVSGENPVVNAENIHEYTLTNSTSILKFVCNGTTENWNELDNHVNTIRFLCKYNMPAVWVMPVGATKDVQEDAGIGDLCIEAMNRGYKVATRNHCYVFGNIIGR
;
A
#
# COMPACT_ATOMS: atom_id res chain seq x y z
N GLY A 1 -0.32 15.50 -4.90
CA GLY A 1 -0.22 14.12 -5.37
C GLY A 1 0.73 13.99 -6.55
N THR A 2 1.22 12.79 -6.79
CA THR A 2 2.07 12.47 -7.94
C THR A 2 1.24 11.63 -8.92
N PRO A 3 1.26 11.92 -10.24
CA PRO A 3 0.62 11.05 -11.23
C PRO A 3 1.13 9.61 -11.08
N SER A 4 0.22 8.65 -11.03
CA SER A 4 0.59 7.25 -10.75
C SER A 4 -0.38 6.26 -11.40
N VAL A 5 0.16 5.10 -11.75
CA VAL A 5 -0.59 3.91 -12.16
C VAL A 5 -0.41 2.84 -11.10
N TRP A 6 -1.48 2.16 -10.75
CA TRP A 6 -1.50 1.21 -9.64
C TRP A 6 -1.78 -0.20 -10.13
N LEU A 7 -0.91 -1.13 -9.77
CA LEU A 7 -1.13 -2.56 -9.95
C LEU A 7 -1.41 -3.21 -8.61
N ARG A 8 -2.57 -3.84 -8.51
CA ARG A 8 -3.00 -4.54 -7.30
C ARG A 8 -2.90 -6.05 -7.48
N PHE A 9 -2.03 -6.69 -6.70
CA PHE A 9 -1.93 -8.15 -6.66
C PHE A 9 -3.03 -8.77 -5.78
N PHE A 10 -3.45 -9.97 -6.15
CA PHE A 10 -4.36 -10.77 -5.33
C PHE A 10 -3.57 -11.68 -4.39
N GLY A 11 -4.01 -11.74 -3.13
CA GLY A 11 -3.41 -12.51 -2.05
C GLY A 11 -2.75 -11.65 -0.98
N CYS A 12 -2.96 -12.02 0.27
CA CYS A 12 -2.34 -11.41 1.44
C CYS A 12 -2.11 -12.49 2.51
N ASN A 13 -1.09 -12.31 3.29
CA ASN A 13 -0.81 -13.16 4.45
C ASN A 13 -1.49 -12.66 5.74
N LEU A 14 -2.23 -11.55 5.69
CA LEU A 14 -3.00 -10.96 6.78
C LEU A 14 -4.46 -10.78 6.36
N ASN A 15 -5.37 -10.65 7.34
CA ASN A 15 -6.79 -10.39 7.12
C ASN A 15 -7.21 -8.98 7.56
N CYS A 16 -6.57 -8.45 8.61
CA CYS A 16 -6.81 -7.11 9.17
C CYS A 16 -8.30 -6.85 9.47
N ASN A 17 -9.00 -7.83 10.01
CA ASN A 17 -10.45 -7.77 10.27
C ASN A 17 -10.82 -6.81 11.41
N GLY A 18 -9.84 -6.42 12.25
CA GLY A 18 -10.03 -5.50 13.36
C GLY A 18 -10.21 -4.03 12.97
N PHE A 19 -9.87 -3.64 11.74
CA PHE A 19 -10.01 -2.24 11.33
C PHE A 19 -11.45 -1.74 11.42
N GLY A 20 -11.63 -0.59 12.06
CA GLY A 20 -12.93 0.06 12.26
C GLY A 20 -13.84 -0.63 13.27
N GLN A 21 -13.45 -1.77 13.83
CA GLN A 21 -14.25 -2.51 14.82
C GLN A 21 -14.30 -1.78 16.16
N LYS A 22 -15.37 -1.97 16.90
CA LYS A 22 -15.54 -1.42 18.26
C LYS A 22 -14.49 -2.00 19.22
N ASN A 23 -14.18 -3.28 19.07
CA ASN A 23 -13.11 -3.97 19.81
C ASN A 23 -12.19 -4.70 18.82
N PRO A 24 -11.14 -4.03 18.31
CA PRO A 24 -10.26 -4.60 17.28
C PRO A 24 -9.49 -5.84 17.73
N THR A 25 -9.35 -6.07 19.04
CA THR A 25 -8.57 -7.18 19.60
C THR A 25 -9.42 -8.40 19.94
N ASP A 26 -10.74 -8.32 19.75
CA ASP A 26 -11.68 -9.43 20.04
C ASP A 26 -12.42 -9.86 18.77
N PRO A 27 -11.95 -10.91 18.09
CA PRO A 27 -12.56 -11.40 16.85
C PRO A 27 -14.04 -11.82 16.98
N SER A 28 -14.50 -12.15 18.20
CA SER A 28 -15.90 -12.55 18.43
C SER A 28 -16.89 -11.41 18.24
N THR A 29 -16.41 -10.16 18.24
CA THR A 29 -17.22 -8.94 18.12
C THR A 29 -17.23 -8.34 16.72
N TYR A 30 -16.51 -8.96 15.76
CA TYR A 30 -16.33 -8.37 14.44
C TYR A 30 -17.59 -8.35 13.59
N GLU A 31 -17.83 -7.21 12.97
CA GLU A 31 -18.76 -7.04 11.87
C GLU A 31 -17.98 -7.03 10.55
N LEU A 32 -18.23 -8.00 9.68
CA LEU A 32 -17.51 -8.17 8.42
C LEU A 32 -18.47 -8.20 7.23
N PRO A 33 -18.97 -7.04 6.78
CA PRO A 33 -19.98 -6.97 5.72
C PRO A 33 -19.54 -7.65 4.42
N PHE A 34 -18.23 -7.66 4.10
CA PHE A 34 -17.73 -8.34 2.92
C PHE A 34 -17.95 -9.85 2.92
N GLN A 35 -18.16 -10.48 4.09
CA GLN A 35 -18.39 -11.92 4.20
C GLN A 35 -19.83 -12.33 3.83
N THR A 36 -20.78 -11.42 3.98
CA THR A 36 -22.20 -11.65 3.69
C THR A 36 -22.67 -10.97 2.39
N PHE A 37 -21.79 -10.19 1.77
CA PHE A 37 -22.09 -9.47 0.55
C PHE A 37 -22.36 -10.44 -0.61
N ASP A 38 -23.36 -10.13 -1.45
CA ASP A 38 -23.66 -10.90 -2.67
C ASP A 38 -22.61 -10.63 -3.74
N VAL A 39 -21.63 -11.55 -3.84
CA VAL A 39 -20.50 -11.42 -4.76
C VAL A 39 -20.86 -11.82 -6.21
N ASP A 40 -21.93 -12.59 -6.39
CA ASP A 40 -22.31 -13.10 -7.72
C ASP A 40 -22.89 -11.99 -8.62
N SER A 41 -23.41 -10.94 -7.99
CA SER A 41 -23.89 -9.74 -8.69
C SER A 41 -22.78 -8.82 -9.21
N VAL A 42 -21.52 -9.02 -8.77
CA VAL A 42 -20.39 -8.11 -9.04
C VAL A 42 -19.53 -8.63 -10.17
N LYS A 43 -19.32 -7.80 -11.18
CA LYS A 43 -18.49 -8.11 -12.36
C LYS A 43 -17.15 -7.38 -12.38
N SER A 44 -17.02 -6.33 -11.57
CA SER A 44 -15.83 -5.49 -11.52
C SER A 44 -15.57 -5.04 -10.09
N VAL A 45 -14.29 -4.84 -9.74
CA VAL A 45 -13.89 -4.24 -8.46
C VAL A 45 -14.53 -2.85 -8.25
N ASN A 46 -14.80 -2.12 -9.33
CA ASN A 46 -15.45 -0.80 -9.26
C ASN A 46 -16.91 -0.85 -8.82
N ASP A 47 -17.55 -2.03 -8.88
CA ASP A 47 -18.94 -2.23 -8.46
C ASP A 47 -19.04 -2.51 -6.94
N LEU A 48 -17.90 -2.71 -6.27
CA LEU A 48 -17.86 -3.02 -4.84
C LEU A 48 -18.02 -1.75 -3.99
N PRO A 49 -18.72 -1.84 -2.85
CA PRO A 49 -18.72 -0.76 -1.88
C PRO A 49 -17.38 -0.70 -1.12
N VAL A 50 -17.04 0.47 -0.62
CA VAL A 50 -15.98 0.60 0.38
C VAL A 50 -16.51 0.13 1.74
N TRP A 51 -15.83 -0.84 2.34
CA TRP A 51 -16.22 -1.41 3.62
C TRP A 51 -15.85 -0.47 4.77
N LYS A 52 -16.79 -0.27 5.68
CA LYS A 52 -16.57 0.51 6.92
C LYS A 52 -15.75 -0.27 7.95
N PHE A 53 -15.90 -1.60 7.96
CA PHE A 53 -15.28 -2.51 8.91
C PHE A 53 -14.43 -3.55 8.22
N GLY A 54 -13.32 -3.91 8.86
CA GLY A 54 -12.33 -4.83 8.32
C GLY A 54 -11.36 -4.16 7.34
N CYS A 55 -10.64 -4.98 6.61
CA CYS A 55 -9.69 -4.50 5.59
C CYS A 55 -10.43 -3.79 4.46
N ASP A 56 -10.05 -2.55 4.16
CA ASP A 56 -10.59 -1.75 3.05
C ASP A 56 -10.29 -2.35 1.66
N SER A 57 -9.33 -3.25 1.61
CA SER A 57 -8.90 -3.96 0.41
C SER A 57 -9.19 -5.46 0.50
N SER A 58 -10.21 -5.89 1.25
CA SER A 58 -10.58 -7.31 1.40
C SER A 58 -10.81 -8.03 0.07
N TYR A 59 -11.26 -7.32 -0.96
CA TYR A 59 -11.44 -7.81 -2.31
C TYR A 59 -10.11 -8.22 -3.01
N SER A 60 -8.97 -7.81 -2.48
CA SER A 60 -7.67 -8.17 -3.03
C SER A 60 -7.05 -9.41 -2.38
N TRP A 61 -7.72 -10.04 -1.41
CA TRP A 61 -7.19 -11.25 -0.75
C TRP A 61 -8.27 -12.27 -0.38
N SER A 62 -9.50 -11.87 -0.07
CA SER A 62 -10.56 -12.79 0.27
C SER A 62 -10.93 -13.67 -0.92
N GLN A 63 -10.97 -14.99 -0.72
CA GLN A 63 -11.32 -15.96 -1.76
C GLN A 63 -12.71 -15.73 -2.36
N ARG A 64 -13.60 -15.06 -1.64
CA ARG A 64 -14.93 -14.68 -2.15
C ARG A 64 -14.86 -13.80 -3.40
N PHE A 65 -13.80 -12.99 -3.52
CA PHE A 65 -13.59 -12.05 -4.64
C PHE A 65 -12.57 -12.55 -5.66
N LYS A 66 -12.15 -13.83 -5.57
CA LYS A 66 -11.15 -14.38 -6.49
C LYS A 66 -11.58 -14.31 -7.96
N HIS A 67 -12.89 -14.38 -8.24
CA HIS A 67 -13.44 -14.25 -9.60
C HIS A 67 -13.20 -12.88 -10.23
N LEU A 68 -12.90 -11.85 -9.43
CA LEU A 68 -12.52 -10.50 -9.90
C LEU A 68 -11.01 -10.37 -10.16
N ALA A 69 -10.21 -11.32 -9.68
CA ALA A 69 -8.79 -11.38 -9.95
C ALA A 69 -8.55 -12.00 -11.35
N HIS A 70 -7.43 -11.61 -11.95
CA HIS A 70 -7.08 -12.04 -13.30
C HIS A 70 -5.68 -12.65 -13.27
N ASP A 71 -5.59 -13.91 -13.70
CA ASP A 71 -4.29 -14.51 -13.95
C ASP A 71 -3.78 -13.99 -15.29
N ALA A 72 -2.64 -13.29 -15.27
CA ALA A 72 -2.06 -12.68 -16.44
C ALA A 72 -0.53 -12.81 -16.43
N ASN A 73 0.06 -12.99 -17.59
CA ASN A 73 1.51 -12.97 -17.73
C ASN A 73 2.07 -11.53 -17.71
N PRO A 74 3.38 -11.33 -17.54
CA PRO A 74 3.99 -10.00 -17.48
C PRO A 74 3.70 -9.11 -18.70
N ALA A 75 3.58 -9.71 -19.90
CA ALA A 75 3.29 -8.95 -21.14
C ALA A 75 1.86 -8.38 -21.13
N GLU A 76 0.89 -9.19 -20.73
CA GLU A 76 -0.51 -8.77 -20.59
C GLU A 76 -0.67 -7.71 -19.50
N ILE A 77 0.06 -7.85 -18.39
CA ILE A 77 0.06 -6.84 -17.31
C ILE A 77 0.65 -5.53 -17.82
N ALA A 78 1.76 -5.57 -18.57
CA ALA A 78 2.36 -4.38 -19.15
C ALA A 78 1.40 -3.68 -20.12
N ASP A 79 0.67 -4.42 -20.97
CA ASP A 79 -0.37 -3.87 -21.85
C ASP A 79 -1.45 -3.13 -21.08
N ARG A 80 -1.93 -3.70 -19.98
CA ARG A 80 -2.95 -3.10 -19.12
C ARG A 80 -2.45 -1.86 -18.39
N LEU A 81 -1.21 -1.88 -17.90
CA LEU A 81 -0.59 -0.73 -17.23
C LEU A 81 -0.43 0.44 -18.22
N ILE A 82 0.03 0.17 -19.43
CA ILE A 82 0.13 1.16 -20.50
C ILE A 82 -1.26 1.69 -20.86
N ALA A 83 -2.25 0.81 -21.01
CA ALA A 83 -3.62 1.21 -21.31
C ALA A 83 -4.24 2.08 -20.21
N ALA A 84 -4.01 1.73 -18.92
CA ALA A 84 -4.48 2.51 -17.77
C ALA A 84 -3.81 3.90 -17.67
N ASN A 85 -2.62 4.06 -18.24
CA ASN A 85 -1.88 5.31 -18.26
C ASN A 85 -2.22 6.22 -19.46
N LYS A 86 -3.05 5.73 -20.39
CA LYS A 86 -3.47 6.52 -21.55
C LYS A 86 -4.45 7.61 -21.17
N SER A 87 -4.24 8.79 -21.75
CA SER A 87 -5.13 9.93 -21.67
C SER A 87 -5.00 10.79 -22.93
N GLU A 88 -5.84 11.81 -23.08
CA GLU A 88 -5.70 12.81 -24.14
C GLU A 88 -4.30 13.43 -24.18
N HIS A 89 -3.68 13.63 -23.00
CA HIS A 89 -2.36 14.24 -22.89
C HIS A 89 -1.20 13.23 -22.79
N ASN A 90 -1.50 11.93 -22.80
CA ASN A 90 -0.56 10.81 -22.82
C ASN A 90 -1.11 9.64 -23.65
N PRO A 91 -1.29 9.83 -24.98
CA PRO A 91 -1.99 8.84 -25.81
C PRO A 91 -1.26 7.50 -25.91
N GLU A 92 0.06 7.49 -25.77
CA GLU A 92 0.87 6.27 -25.80
C GLU A 92 0.94 5.55 -24.44
N GLY A 93 0.45 6.17 -23.37
CA GLY A 93 0.49 5.58 -22.01
C GLY A 93 1.92 5.48 -21.44
N LEU A 94 2.77 6.46 -21.72
CA LEU A 94 4.17 6.50 -21.30
C LEU A 94 4.28 6.75 -19.79
N PHE A 95 5.28 6.15 -19.14
CA PHE A 95 5.64 6.44 -17.74
C PHE A 95 6.49 7.72 -17.58
N VAL A 96 6.71 8.45 -18.65
CA VAL A 96 7.17 9.84 -18.67
C VAL A 96 6.12 10.66 -19.39
N HIS A 97 5.57 11.67 -18.75
CA HIS A 97 4.50 12.48 -19.33
C HIS A 97 5.03 13.28 -20.54
N PRO A 98 4.50 13.10 -21.77
CA PRO A 98 5.13 13.62 -22.99
C PRO A 98 5.23 15.14 -23.04
N LYS A 99 4.35 15.87 -22.35
CA LYS A 99 4.34 17.34 -22.33
C LYS A 99 5.22 17.95 -21.23
N THR A 100 5.27 17.31 -20.05
CA THR A 100 5.94 17.88 -18.87
C THR A 100 7.25 17.20 -18.56
N GLU A 101 7.56 16.08 -19.22
CA GLU A 101 8.73 15.22 -18.98
C GLU A 101 8.84 14.71 -17.54
N GLN A 102 7.74 14.85 -16.76
CA GLN A 102 7.70 14.36 -15.39
C GLN A 102 7.43 12.85 -15.37
N PRO A 103 8.10 12.11 -14.48
CA PRO A 103 7.85 10.69 -14.33
C PRO A 103 6.45 10.43 -13.77
N ILE A 104 5.78 9.41 -14.30
CA ILE A 104 4.57 8.83 -13.77
C ILE A 104 4.98 7.60 -12.95
N MET A 105 4.56 7.54 -11.71
CA MET A 105 4.94 6.49 -10.77
C MET A 105 4.16 5.20 -11.05
N LEU A 106 4.84 4.05 -11.00
CA LEU A 106 4.18 2.76 -10.86
C LEU A 106 4.11 2.36 -9.39
N CYS A 107 2.91 2.10 -8.89
CA CYS A 107 2.70 1.61 -7.54
C CYS A 107 2.26 0.13 -7.56
N PHE A 108 3.04 -0.73 -6.92
CA PHE A 108 2.67 -2.09 -6.61
C PHE A 108 1.97 -2.12 -5.24
N THR A 109 0.77 -2.67 -5.21
CA THR A 109 -0.06 -2.80 -4.02
C THR A 109 -0.88 -4.09 -4.09
N GLY A 110 -1.92 -4.23 -3.31
CA GLY A 110 -2.83 -5.37 -3.41
C GLY A 110 -3.28 -5.84 -2.04
N GLY A 111 -3.29 -7.16 -1.86
CA GLY A 111 -3.20 -7.76 -0.55
C GLY A 111 -1.81 -7.51 0.03
N GLU A 112 -0.83 -8.33 -0.39
CA GLU A 112 0.59 -8.12 -0.05
C GLU A 112 1.46 -8.33 -1.30
N PRO A 113 1.98 -7.28 -1.94
CA PRO A 113 2.75 -7.40 -3.17
C PRO A 113 4.07 -8.13 -2.98
N MET A 114 4.64 -8.13 -1.77
CA MET A 114 5.90 -8.83 -1.50
C MET A 114 5.78 -10.36 -1.52
N MET A 115 4.57 -10.91 -1.58
CA MET A 115 4.35 -12.33 -1.92
C MET A 115 4.58 -12.60 -3.42
N GLN A 116 4.71 -11.56 -4.25
CA GLN A 116 4.82 -11.61 -5.71
C GLN A 116 6.12 -10.94 -6.22
N GLN A 117 7.21 -11.02 -5.47
CA GLN A 117 8.47 -10.32 -5.76
C GLN A 117 8.98 -10.59 -7.18
N LYS A 118 8.95 -11.87 -7.60
CA LYS A 118 9.37 -12.26 -8.95
C LYS A 118 8.52 -11.58 -10.03
N ALA A 119 7.19 -11.57 -9.86
CA ALA A 119 6.29 -10.96 -10.83
C ALA A 119 6.54 -9.45 -10.96
N MET A 120 6.83 -8.74 -9.86
CA MET A 120 7.18 -7.31 -9.93
C MET A 120 8.41 -7.06 -10.82
N MET A 121 9.47 -7.85 -10.65
CA MET A 121 10.69 -7.73 -11.47
C MET A 121 10.42 -8.04 -12.95
N GLU A 122 9.68 -9.11 -13.23
CA GLU A 122 9.35 -9.51 -14.61
C GLU A 122 8.49 -8.47 -15.33
N ILE A 123 7.54 -7.85 -14.64
CA ILE A 123 6.72 -6.75 -15.19
C ILE A 123 7.61 -5.54 -15.52
N LEU A 124 8.54 -5.16 -14.66
CA LEU A 124 9.44 -4.04 -14.90
C LEU A 124 10.39 -4.32 -16.07
N ARG A 125 10.92 -5.55 -16.19
CA ARG A 125 11.72 -5.97 -17.34
C ARG A 125 10.90 -5.92 -18.64
N GLU A 126 9.63 -6.32 -18.58
CA GLU A 126 8.73 -6.25 -19.75
C GLU A 126 8.46 -4.81 -20.18
N LEU A 127 8.18 -3.91 -19.24
CA LEU A 127 8.02 -2.48 -19.53
C LEU A 127 9.31 -1.87 -20.10
N HIS A 128 10.48 -2.30 -19.61
CA HIS A 128 11.77 -1.88 -20.18
C HIS A 128 11.96 -2.35 -21.63
N ARG A 129 11.62 -3.62 -21.94
CA ARG A 129 11.69 -4.15 -23.31
C ARG A 129 10.81 -3.36 -24.30
N ARG A 130 9.77 -2.70 -23.80
CA ARG A 130 8.90 -1.80 -24.56
C ARG A 130 9.35 -0.35 -24.58
N ASN A 131 10.55 -0.05 -24.05
CA ASN A 131 11.07 1.31 -23.86
C ASN A 131 10.13 2.23 -23.05
N ASN A 132 9.39 1.66 -22.10
CA ASN A 132 8.41 2.37 -21.30
C ASN A 132 8.47 1.99 -19.80
N ALA A 133 9.67 1.82 -19.26
CA ALA A 133 9.86 1.51 -17.84
C ALA A 133 9.67 2.75 -16.96
N PRO A 134 8.98 2.63 -15.81
CA PRO A 134 8.83 3.73 -14.87
C PRO A 134 10.15 4.05 -14.18
N ALA A 135 10.48 5.34 -14.08
CA ALA A 135 11.64 5.80 -13.30
C ALA A 135 11.35 5.76 -11.79
N ILE A 136 10.09 5.79 -11.38
CA ILE A 136 9.68 5.75 -9.97
C ILE A 136 8.79 4.54 -9.74
N VAL A 137 9.22 3.67 -8.83
CA VAL A 137 8.43 2.52 -8.36
C VAL A 137 8.19 2.67 -6.87
N THR A 138 6.94 2.51 -6.46
CA THR A 138 6.55 2.43 -5.05
C THR A 138 5.95 1.06 -4.77
N VAL A 139 6.31 0.46 -3.64
CA VAL A 139 5.71 -0.79 -3.16
C VAL A 139 5.02 -0.51 -1.83
N GLU A 140 3.69 -0.66 -1.81
CA GLU A 140 2.90 -0.60 -0.56
C GLU A 140 2.84 -1.99 0.05
N THR A 141 3.53 -2.20 1.17
CA THR A 141 3.68 -3.50 1.82
C THR A 141 3.37 -3.44 3.31
N ASN A 142 2.90 -4.54 3.89
CA ASN A 142 2.77 -4.69 5.34
C ASN A 142 4.12 -4.98 6.04
N ALA A 143 5.21 -5.13 5.27
CA ALA A 143 6.58 -5.38 5.70
C ALA A 143 6.79 -6.67 6.52
N THR A 144 5.91 -7.67 6.38
CA THR A 144 6.07 -8.98 7.02
C THR A 144 6.91 -9.94 6.21
N GLN A 145 7.02 -9.72 4.89
CA GLN A 145 7.75 -10.61 3.99
C GLN A 145 9.23 -10.25 3.94
N ILE A 146 10.08 -11.27 3.88
CA ILE A 146 11.53 -11.09 3.69
C ILE A 146 11.79 -10.65 2.24
N ILE A 147 12.68 -9.69 2.04
CA ILE A 147 13.16 -9.34 0.70
C ILE A 147 14.06 -10.48 0.21
N SER A 148 13.75 -11.06 -0.94
CA SER A 148 14.59 -12.06 -1.58
C SER A 148 15.92 -11.43 -2.06
N ASP A 149 16.98 -12.24 -2.09
CA ASP A 149 18.28 -11.80 -2.62
C ASP A 149 18.15 -11.35 -4.09
N GLU A 150 17.28 -12.01 -4.85
CA GLU A 150 17.02 -11.65 -6.24
C GLU A 150 16.41 -10.25 -6.36
N LEU A 151 15.40 -9.92 -5.55
CA LEU A 151 14.80 -8.58 -5.56
C LEU A 151 15.80 -7.51 -5.02
N ARG A 152 16.58 -7.84 -4.00
CA ARG A 152 17.62 -6.95 -3.47
C ARG A 152 18.65 -6.60 -4.56
N ASN A 153 19.12 -7.61 -5.28
CA ASN A 153 20.06 -7.44 -6.38
C ASN A 153 19.43 -6.66 -7.55
N PHE A 154 18.16 -6.94 -7.86
CA PHE A 154 17.42 -6.20 -8.89
C PHE A 154 17.35 -4.71 -8.57
N ILE A 155 16.95 -4.33 -7.34
CA ILE A 155 16.83 -2.93 -6.92
C ILE A 155 18.17 -2.20 -6.97
N SER A 156 19.26 -2.87 -6.61
CA SER A 156 20.59 -2.23 -6.53
C SER A 156 21.34 -2.18 -7.85
N SER A 157 21.14 -3.17 -8.73
CA SER A 157 22.01 -3.40 -9.87
C SER A 157 21.30 -3.34 -11.22
N GLU A 158 20.02 -3.74 -11.30
CA GLU A 158 19.31 -3.80 -12.58
C GLU A 158 18.34 -2.62 -12.74
N PHE A 159 17.48 -2.37 -11.75
CA PHE A 159 16.47 -1.32 -11.81
C PHE A 159 17.01 0.07 -12.15
N PRO A 160 18.22 0.49 -11.68
CA PRO A 160 18.79 1.79 -12.04
C PRO A 160 18.99 2.00 -13.56
N PHE A 161 19.07 0.93 -14.34
CA PHE A 161 19.30 0.97 -15.78
C PHE A 161 18.05 0.73 -16.63
N LEU A 162 16.90 0.42 -16.00
CA LEU A 162 15.67 0.11 -16.75
C LEU A 162 15.00 1.33 -17.37
N SER A 163 15.17 2.51 -16.79
CA SER A 163 14.53 3.74 -17.25
C SER A 163 15.57 4.86 -17.50
N PRO A 164 15.39 5.69 -18.51
CA PRO A 164 16.21 6.89 -18.68
C PRO A 164 15.99 7.84 -17.50
N GLY A 165 17.09 8.43 -17.01
CA GLY A 165 17.10 9.38 -15.92
C GLY A 165 17.33 8.75 -14.55
N LYS A 166 17.01 9.50 -13.49
CA LYS A 166 17.23 9.06 -12.11
C LYS A 166 16.09 8.16 -11.64
N THR A 167 16.36 6.87 -11.53
CA THR A 167 15.41 5.89 -10.97
C THR A 167 15.30 6.02 -9.45
N ARG A 168 14.14 5.68 -8.91
CA ARG A 168 13.87 5.67 -7.47
C ARG A 168 12.93 4.53 -7.11
N TRP A 169 13.42 3.62 -6.28
CA TRP A 169 12.59 2.64 -5.59
C TRP A 169 12.14 3.22 -4.25
N HIS A 170 10.88 3.04 -3.91
CA HIS A 170 10.29 3.56 -2.67
C HIS A 170 9.49 2.49 -1.94
N TRP A 171 9.80 2.29 -0.66
CA TRP A 171 9.03 1.43 0.23
C TRP A 171 8.03 2.25 1.04
N ALA A 172 6.74 2.04 0.81
CA ALA A 172 5.66 2.53 1.66
C ALA A 172 5.23 1.39 2.60
N MET A 173 5.96 1.24 3.70
CA MET A 173 5.74 0.17 4.67
C MET A 173 4.59 0.53 5.59
N SER A 174 3.57 -0.33 5.66
CA SER A 174 2.40 -0.15 6.53
C SER A 174 2.24 -1.34 7.49
N PRO A 175 3.13 -1.48 8.49
CA PRO A 175 3.02 -2.52 9.50
C PRO A 175 1.69 -2.41 10.26
N LYS A 176 1.14 -3.56 10.70
CA LYS A 176 -0.19 -3.63 11.30
C LYS A 176 -0.09 -3.70 12.80
N LEU A 177 -0.63 -2.70 13.50
CA LEU A 177 -0.74 -2.68 14.95
C LEU A 177 -1.88 -3.61 15.39
N PHE A 178 -1.66 -4.43 16.40
CA PHE A 178 -2.66 -5.35 16.93
C PHE A 178 -3.89 -4.62 17.45
N THR A 179 -3.69 -3.53 18.19
CA THR A 179 -4.75 -2.73 18.79
C THR A 179 -5.72 -2.10 17.79
N VAL A 180 -5.41 -2.14 16.50
CA VAL A 180 -6.24 -1.55 15.43
C VAL A 180 -6.64 -2.57 14.38
N SER A 181 -5.71 -3.47 14.01
CA SER A 181 -5.94 -4.45 12.93
C SER A 181 -6.45 -5.80 13.41
N GLY A 182 -6.22 -6.13 14.68
CA GLY A 182 -6.47 -7.46 15.24
C GLY A 182 -5.43 -8.51 14.83
N GLU A 183 -4.37 -8.12 14.12
CA GLU A 183 -3.30 -9.02 13.70
C GLU A 183 -2.19 -9.08 14.74
N ASN A 184 -1.88 -10.29 15.25
CA ASN A 184 -0.93 -10.47 16.35
C ASN A 184 0.03 -11.62 16.09
N PRO A 185 1.34 -11.46 16.37
CA PRO A 185 2.14 -10.24 16.27
C PRO A 185 2.74 -10.13 14.85
N VAL A 186 2.59 -9.00 14.19
CA VAL A 186 3.01 -8.86 12.77
C VAL A 186 3.98 -7.72 12.48
N VAL A 187 4.27 -6.84 13.44
CA VAL A 187 5.31 -5.82 13.22
C VAL A 187 6.68 -6.46 13.41
N ASN A 188 7.39 -6.63 12.30
CA ASN A 188 8.72 -7.23 12.29
C ASN A 188 9.77 -6.14 12.04
N ALA A 189 10.47 -5.73 13.12
CA ALA A 189 11.44 -4.64 13.07
C ALA A 189 12.71 -5.02 12.29
N GLU A 190 13.12 -6.28 12.31
CA GLU A 190 14.26 -6.80 11.54
C GLU A 190 13.96 -6.72 10.03
N ASN A 191 12.79 -7.18 9.61
CA ASN A 191 12.39 -7.05 8.20
C ASN A 191 12.35 -5.57 7.78
N ILE A 192 11.75 -4.69 8.59
CA ILE A 192 11.72 -3.25 8.29
C ILE A 192 13.14 -2.70 8.15
N HIS A 193 14.06 -3.10 9.02
CA HIS A 193 15.46 -2.73 8.91
C HIS A 193 16.07 -3.19 7.57
N GLU A 194 15.85 -4.44 7.16
CA GLU A 194 16.32 -4.98 5.90
C GLU A 194 15.81 -4.19 4.67
N TYR A 195 14.55 -3.73 4.70
CA TYR A 195 14.02 -2.85 3.65
C TYR A 195 14.79 -1.52 3.57
N THR A 196 15.22 -0.97 4.71
CA THR A 196 15.98 0.30 4.73
C THR A 196 17.42 0.16 4.24
N LEU A 197 17.94 -1.06 4.16
CA LEU A 197 19.30 -1.34 3.64
C LEU A 197 19.35 -1.48 2.12
N THR A 198 18.20 -1.52 1.45
CA THR A 198 18.18 -1.53 -0.02
C THR A 198 18.49 -0.14 -0.59
N ASN A 199 18.91 -0.08 -1.86
CA ASN A 199 19.12 1.21 -2.56
C ASN A 199 17.76 1.87 -2.88
N SER A 200 17.12 2.41 -1.85
CA SER A 200 15.74 2.91 -1.91
C SER A 200 15.50 4.08 -0.95
N THR A 201 14.32 4.68 -1.07
CA THR A 201 13.75 5.53 -0.03
C THR A 201 12.62 4.79 0.67
N SER A 202 12.31 5.15 1.91
CA SER A 202 11.28 4.45 2.68
C SER A 202 10.50 5.35 3.63
N ILE A 203 9.26 4.98 3.88
CA ILE A 203 8.40 5.54 4.94
C ILE A 203 7.76 4.40 5.73
N LEU A 204 7.45 4.69 6.99
CA LEU A 204 6.57 3.88 7.84
C LEU A 204 5.21 4.56 7.93
N LYS A 205 4.13 3.86 7.65
CA LYS A 205 2.77 4.37 7.72
C LYS A 205 1.93 3.47 8.62
N PHE A 206 1.60 3.93 9.81
CA PHE A 206 0.78 3.21 10.76
C PHE A 206 -0.66 3.73 10.75
N VAL A 207 -1.61 2.80 10.73
CA VAL A 207 -3.03 3.12 10.92
C VAL A 207 -3.29 3.17 12.42
N CYS A 208 -3.92 4.24 12.90
CA CYS A 208 -4.16 4.50 14.32
C CYS A 208 -5.61 4.87 14.59
N ASN A 209 -6.10 4.49 15.78
CA ASN A 209 -7.42 4.84 16.29
C ASN A 209 -7.40 5.88 17.43
N GLY A 210 -6.21 6.28 17.88
CA GLY A 210 -6.02 7.34 18.88
C GLY A 210 -6.20 6.90 20.33
N THR A 211 -6.44 5.62 20.63
CA THR A 211 -6.51 5.14 22.02
C THR A 211 -5.14 5.12 22.69
N THR A 212 -5.11 5.17 24.02
CA THR A 212 -3.85 5.10 24.78
C THR A 212 -3.08 3.82 24.48
N GLU A 213 -3.77 2.69 24.38
CA GLU A 213 -3.17 1.38 24.09
C GLU A 213 -2.53 1.39 22.69
N ASN A 214 -3.21 2.00 21.72
CA ASN A 214 -2.71 2.11 20.35
C ASN A 214 -1.46 3.00 20.27
N TRP A 215 -1.44 4.14 20.96
CA TRP A 215 -0.25 4.99 21.04
C TRP A 215 0.93 4.29 21.70
N ASN A 216 0.69 3.56 22.78
CA ASN A 216 1.74 2.82 23.49
C ASN A 216 2.33 1.71 22.60
N GLU A 217 1.48 0.97 21.86
CA GLU A 217 1.94 -0.04 20.92
C GLU A 217 2.78 0.57 19.79
N LEU A 218 2.29 1.67 19.18
CA LEU A 218 3.02 2.39 18.15
C LEU A 218 4.39 2.87 18.62
N ASP A 219 4.44 3.56 19.76
CA ASP A 219 5.70 4.11 20.31
C ASP A 219 6.71 3.00 20.62
N ASN A 220 6.25 1.86 21.14
CA ASN A 220 7.11 0.70 21.41
C ASN A 220 7.72 0.15 20.12
N HIS A 221 6.90 -0.05 19.08
CA HIS A 221 7.41 -0.52 17.79
C HIS A 221 8.35 0.49 17.13
N VAL A 222 8.01 1.77 17.14
CA VAL A 222 8.85 2.83 16.58
C VAL A 222 10.21 2.89 17.30
N ASN A 223 10.23 2.74 18.62
CA ASN A 223 11.49 2.72 19.39
C ASN A 223 12.36 1.51 19.03
N THR A 224 11.77 0.32 18.86
CA THR A 224 12.49 -0.89 18.45
C THR A 224 13.06 -0.72 17.03
N ILE A 225 12.25 -0.24 16.08
CA ILE A 225 12.69 0.02 14.71
C ILE A 225 13.81 1.06 14.69
N ARG A 226 13.68 2.13 15.46
CA ARG A 226 14.71 3.17 15.56
C ARG A 226 16.03 2.63 16.09
N PHE A 227 15.98 1.73 17.07
CA PHE A 227 17.17 1.09 17.61
C PHE A 227 17.92 0.29 16.53
N LEU A 228 17.21 -0.44 15.67
CA LEU A 228 17.79 -1.23 14.59
C LEU A 228 18.24 -0.36 13.41
N CYS A 229 17.41 0.56 12.96
CA CYS A 229 17.66 1.36 11.74
C CYS A 229 18.67 2.49 11.96
N LYS A 230 18.84 2.97 13.20
CA LYS A 230 19.78 4.05 13.53
C LYS A 230 19.64 5.25 12.57
N TYR A 231 20.67 5.48 11.74
CA TYR A 231 20.73 6.60 10.80
C TYR A 231 19.79 6.45 9.58
N ASN A 232 19.31 5.24 9.31
CA ASN A 232 18.42 4.95 8.19
C ASN A 232 16.95 4.87 8.61
N MET A 233 16.58 5.44 9.76
CA MET A 233 15.20 5.43 10.26
C MET A 233 14.25 6.09 9.26
N PRO A 234 13.23 5.36 8.74
CA PRO A 234 12.23 5.95 7.88
C PRO A 234 11.39 6.99 8.62
N ALA A 235 10.87 7.97 7.90
CA ALA A 235 9.89 8.88 8.46
C ALA A 235 8.62 8.11 8.86
N VAL A 236 8.15 8.34 10.09
CA VAL A 236 6.93 7.73 10.61
C VAL A 236 5.73 8.61 10.30
N TRP A 237 4.73 8.01 9.67
CA TRP A 237 3.47 8.63 9.34
C TRP A 237 2.33 7.91 10.07
N VAL A 238 1.45 8.68 10.67
CA VAL A 238 0.20 8.22 11.27
C VAL A 238 -0.95 8.49 10.32
N MET A 239 -1.77 7.48 10.09
CA MET A 239 -2.99 7.56 9.28
C MET A 239 -4.18 7.21 10.17
N PRO A 240 -5.19 8.05 10.29
CA PRO A 240 -6.41 7.70 11.00
C PRO A 240 -7.08 6.47 10.41
N VAL A 241 -7.61 5.58 11.26
CA VAL A 241 -8.40 4.43 10.84
C VAL A 241 -9.70 4.89 10.16
N GLY A 242 -10.18 4.09 9.22
CA GLY A 242 -11.41 4.36 8.48
C GLY A 242 -11.17 4.55 6.99
N ALA A 243 -12.01 3.89 6.18
CA ALA A 243 -11.88 3.87 4.73
C ALA A 243 -12.90 4.75 4.02
N THR A 244 -13.89 5.28 4.74
CA THR A 244 -14.99 6.06 4.18
C THR A 244 -14.87 7.54 4.50
N LYS A 245 -15.48 8.38 3.68
CA LYS A 245 -15.42 9.84 3.81
C LYS A 245 -15.99 10.31 5.15
N ASP A 246 -17.15 9.78 5.56
CA ASP A 246 -17.82 10.11 6.82
C ASP A 246 -16.94 9.86 8.05
N VAL A 247 -16.19 8.76 8.06
CA VAL A 247 -15.24 8.45 9.14
C VAL A 247 -14.03 9.39 9.11
N GLN A 248 -13.54 9.77 7.93
CA GLN A 248 -12.41 10.68 7.80
C GLN A 248 -12.75 12.16 8.12
N GLU A 249 -14.06 12.50 8.11
CA GLU A 249 -14.57 13.82 8.48
C GLU A 249 -15.02 13.91 9.96
N ASP A 250 -14.84 12.82 10.75
CA ASP A 250 -15.14 12.83 12.18
C ASP A 250 -14.25 13.82 12.94
N ALA A 251 -14.84 14.54 13.90
CA ALA A 251 -14.14 15.56 14.67
C ALA A 251 -12.92 15.02 15.45
N GLY A 252 -12.96 13.78 15.90
CA GLY A 252 -11.85 13.11 16.61
C GLY A 252 -10.60 12.89 15.76
N ILE A 253 -10.73 12.95 14.43
CA ILE A 253 -9.58 12.83 13.53
C ILE A 253 -8.60 14.01 13.72
N GLY A 254 -9.13 15.21 13.96
CA GLY A 254 -8.30 16.39 14.25
C GLY A 254 -7.44 16.21 15.50
N ASP A 255 -8.01 15.72 16.58
CA ASP A 255 -7.30 15.45 17.84
C ASP A 255 -6.25 14.37 17.68
N LEU A 256 -6.55 13.29 16.96
CA LEU A 256 -5.58 12.23 16.62
C LEU A 256 -4.39 12.80 15.83
N CYS A 257 -4.66 13.66 14.85
CA CYS A 257 -3.62 14.31 14.05
C CYS A 257 -2.72 15.22 14.90
N ILE A 258 -3.30 16.01 15.82
CA ILE A 258 -2.56 16.87 16.74
C ILE A 258 -1.68 16.01 17.66
N GLU A 259 -2.23 14.95 18.25
CA GLU A 259 -1.46 14.04 19.12
C GLU A 259 -0.32 13.36 18.37
N ALA A 260 -0.53 12.91 17.12
CA ALA A 260 0.53 12.37 16.29
C ALA A 260 1.69 13.37 16.08
N MET A 261 1.35 14.64 15.77
CA MET A 261 2.35 15.70 15.60
C MET A 261 3.07 16.04 16.90
N ASN A 262 2.38 16.05 18.04
CA ASN A 262 2.98 16.25 19.36
C ASN A 262 4.00 15.15 19.70
N ARG A 263 3.77 13.92 19.23
CA ARG A 263 4.72 12.80 19.35
C ARG A 263 5.86 12.85 18.33
N GLY A 264 5.87 13.84 17.44
CA GLY A 264 6.89 13.99 16.39
C GLY A 264 6.64 13.13 15.15
N TYR A 265 5.45 12.58 14.98
CA TYR A 265 5.06 11.84 13.80
C TYR A 265 4.46 12.75 12.73
N LYS A 266 4.60 12.35 11.47
CA LYS A 266 3.90 12.99 10.36
C LYS A 266 2.48 12.42 10.24
N VAL A 267 1.59 13.18 9.62
CA VAL A 267 0.19 12.77 9.42
C VAL A 267 -0.08 12.54 7.94
N ALA A 268 -0.71 11.42 7.61
CA ALA A 268 -1.19 11.09 6.29
C ALA A 268 -2.71 10.91 6.33
N THR A 269 -3.47 11.88 5.86
CA THR A 269 -4.92 11.75 5.66
C THR A 269 -5.22 10.97 4.38
N ARG A 270 -6.43 10.41 4.30
CA ARG A 270 -6.91 9.72 3.08
C ARG A 270 -7.49 10.73 2.09
N ASN A 271 -6.62 11.48 1.42
CA ASN A 271 -7.03 12.55 0.51
C ASN A 271 -8.02 12.09 -0.57
N HIS A 272 -7.92 10.84 -1.05
CA HIS A 272 -8.85 10.30 -2.03
C HIS A 272 -10.28 10.24 -1.51
N CYS A 273 -10.52 10.02 -0.21
CA CYS A 273 -11.86 10.06 0.39
C CYS A 273 -12.48 11.46 0.28
N TYR A 274 -11.70 12.51 0.41
CA TYR A 274 -12.19 13.89 0.29
C TYR A 274 -12.43 14.30 -1.17
N VAL A 275 -11.58 13.84 -2.09
CA VAL A 275 -11.64 14.24 -3.51
C VAL A 275 -12.66 13.41 -4.28
N PHE A 276 -12.68 12.09 -4.05
CA PHE A 276 -13.46 11.14 -4.85
C PHE A 276 -14.57 10.44 -4.04
N GLY A 277 -14.70 10.73 -2.74
CA GLY A 277 -15.66 10.04 -1.88
C GLY A 277 -15.30 8.55 -1.69
N ASN A 278 -16.33 7.71 -1.62
CA ASN A 278 -16.17 6.27 -1.38
C ASN A 278 -16.08 5.48 -2.69
N ILE A 279 -15.23 5.92 -3.63
CA ILE A 279 -15.02 5.23 -4.91
C ILE A 279 -13.73 4.43 -4.85
N ILE A 280 -13.82 3.12 -5.12
CA ILE A 280 -12.66 2.24 -5.19
C ILE A 280 -11.83 2.54 -6.45
N GLY A 281 -10.52 2.58 -6.32
CA GLY A 281 -9.60 2.73 -7.45
C GLY A 281 -9.43 4.16 -7.98
N ARG A 282 -9.78 5.15 -7.14
CA ARG A 282 -9.59 6.58 -7.46
C ARG A 282 -8.58 7.22 -6.51
#